data_b7b164463cf9ff0a90ed228619ca3408
#
_entry.id   b7b164463cf9ff0a90ed228619ca3408
#
_cell.length_a   1.000
_cell.length_b   1.000
_cell.length_c   1.000
_cell.angle_alpha   90.00
_cell.angle_beta   90.00
_cell.angle_gamma   90.00
#
_symmetry.space_group_name_H-M   'P 1'
#
loop_
_entity.id
_entity.type
_entity.pdbx_description
1 polymer ?
#
loop_
_entity_poly.entity_id
_entity_poly.type
_entity_poly.pdbx_seq_one_letter_code
_entity_poly.pdbx_strand_id
1 'polypeptide(L)'
;MRKLASFLLTLLLTALPLKEALALNCYLGGSGGPVEETKTISPFAIPSNAQVGQKIWESDDIKIPVTCDNNVTSGFKPEDVFAWVNPYPAATDPYYELGVTYEGIDYDATGQPNGVDTRQCLDNDNITIYTPDQIRQMGWENRICSGNPDDIHITRTFVARLRLFVRIKAMPPHGYVSSLSDYIVVQFDGKGGVNQMADAKNLKYHINGLQNITVLDCGATFTIYPENQEIDFGTFSARDIVNQQTRMRTFSIRTTKVQDAQCSDGFKMDSSFYTTETLSADDTAVLIGNGLKLRILNGTAPYTFNQYKEYADFTGDKMNVEQNYTAELSREEGKAIQSGPFETVVLFKINYH
;
A
#
# COMPACT_ATOMS: atom_id res chain seq x y z
N MET A 1 -27.77 -55.66 5.23
CA MET A 1 -27.35 -54.65 4.21
C MET A 1 -27.29 -53.22 4.78
N ARG A 2 -28.25 -52.72 5.55
CA ARG A 2 -28.18 -51.33 6.13
C ARG A 2 -26.99 -51.07 7.07
N LYS A 3 -26.52 -52.08 7.88
CA LYS A 3 -25.37 -51.89 8.80
C LYS A 3 -24.04 -51.85 8.08
N LEU A 4 -23.89 -52.53 6.94
CA LEU A 4 -22.66 -52.50 6.12
C LEU A 4 -22.51 -51.16 5.41
N ALA A 5 -23.57 -50.56 4.92
CA ALA A 5 -23.55 -49.26 4.27
C ALA A 5 -23.19 -48.12 5.25
N SER A 6 -23.65 -48.21 6.49
CA SER A 6 -23.31 -47.24 7.54
C SER A 6 -21.84 -47.29 7.93
N PHE A 7 -21.23 -48.50 7.96
CA PHE A 7 -19.82 -48.67 8.28
C PHE A 7 -18.88 -48.19 7.15
N LEU A 8 -19.27 -48.41 5.89
CA LEU A 8 -18.56 -47.89 4.72
C LEU A 8 -18.63 -46.34 4.63
N LEU A 9 -19.77 -45.75 5.01
CA LEU A 9 -19.91 -44.27 5.00
C LEU A 9 -19.04 -43.62 6.08
N THR A 10 -18.93 -44.27 7.28
CA THR A 10 -18.06 -43.77 8.35
C THR A 10 -16.58 -43.94 8.02
N LEU A 11 -16.19 -44.98 7.31
CA LEU A 11 -14.83 -45.21 6.86
C LEU A 11 -14.41 -44.23 5.73
N LEU A 12 -15.36 -43.83 4.88
CA LEU A 12 -15.10 -42.85 3.80
C LEU A 12 -14.91 -41.43 4.34
N LEU A 13 -15.57 -41.08 5.44
CA LEU A 13 -15.40 -39.77 6.08
C LEU A 13 -14.05 -39.62 6.83
N THR A 14 -13.42 -40.73 7.23
CA THR A 14 -12.10 -40.70 7.89
C THR A 14 -10.91 -40.71 6.91
N ALA A 15 -11.18 -40.88 5.62
CA ALA A 15 -10.16 -40.88 4.55
C ALA A 15 -10.03 -39.55 3.81
N LEU A 16 -10.68 -38.47 4.28
CA LEU A 16 -10.35 -37.13 3.79
C LEU A 16 -8.93 -36.82 4.25
N PRO A 17 -7.98 -36.53 3.34
CA PRO A 17 -6.67 -36.09 3.75
C PRO A 17 -6.88 -34.82 4.56
N LEU A 18 -6.62 -34.86 5.86
CA LEU A 18 -6.37 -33.67 6.64
C LEU A 18 -5.25 -32.96 5.88
N LYS A 19 -5.56 -31.85 5.22
CA LYS A 19 -4.51 -30.97 4.72
C LYS A 19 -3.73 -30.57 5.96
N GLU A 20 -2.53 -31.08 6.08
CA GLU A 20 -1.60 -30.61 7.09
C GLU A 20 -1.50 -29.10 6.87
N ALA A 21 -2.04 -28.33 7.83
CA ALA A 21 -1.81 -26.90 7.87
C ALA A 21 -0.30 -26.75 8.12
N LEU A 22 0.44 -26.44 7.08
CA LEU A 22 1.86 -26.16 7.18
C LEU A 22 1.98 -24.88 8.01
N ALA A 23 2.60 -24.99 9.18
CA ALA A 23 2.66 -23.91 10.17
C ALA A 23 3.87 -23.03 9.90
N LEU A 24 3.77 -22.21 8.87
CA LEU A 24 4.71 -21.13 8.65
C LEU A 24 4.38 -20.01 9.64
N ASN A 25 5.39 -19.51 10.37
CA ASN A 25 5.23 -18.30 11.17
C ASN A 25 5.85 -17.12 10.43
N CYS A 26 5.17 -15.98 10.42
CA CYS A 26 5.70 -14.73 9.83
C CYS A 26 5.52 -13.58 10.82
N TYR A 27 6.56 -12.76 10.95
CA TYR A 27 6.64 -11.69 11.95
C TYR A 27 7.07 -10.36 11.30
N LEU A 28 6.72 -9.27 11.92
CA LEU A 28 7.33 -7.98 11.63
C LEU A 28 8.72 -7.91 12.27
N GLY A 29 9.74 -7.60 11.48
CA GLY A 29 11.12 -7.54 11.96
C GLY A 29 11.77 -8.91 12.05
N GLY A 30 12.13 -9.38 13.25
CA GLY A 30 12.75 -10.69 13.51
C GLY A 30 11.76 -11.74 13.97
N SER A 31 12.21 -13.01 14.01
CA SER A 31 11.43 -14.12 14.58
C SER A 31 10.96 -13.79 16.01
N GLY A 32 9.67 -14.04 16.26
CA GLY A 32 9.02 -13.69 17.55
C GLY A 32 8.62 -12.22 17.67
N GLY A 33 8.77 -11.41 16.61
CA GLY A 33 8.28 -10.05 16.55
C GLY A 33 6.75 -9.93 16.49
N PRO A 34 6.20 -8.71 16.33
CA PRO A 34 4.75 -8.50 16.18
C PRO A 34 4.16 -9.27 15.01
N VAL A 35 2.93 -9.74 15.19
CA VAL A 35 2.18 -10.49 14.16
C VAL A 35 0.91 -9.77 13.72
N GLU A 36 0.65 -8.57 14.24
CA GLU A 36 -0.49 -7.75 13.88
C GLU A 36 -0.08 -6.28 13.79
N GLU A 37 -0.50 -5.61 12.73
CA GLU A 37 -0.34 -4.20 12.48
C GLU A 37 -1.66 -3.61 12.00
N THR A 38 -2.02 -2.43 12.51
CA THR A 38 -3.28 -1.76 12.15
C THR A 38 -3.00 -0.39 11.54
N LYS A 39 -3.66 -0.09 10.43
CA LYS A 39 -3.73 1.25 9.84
C LYS A 39 -5.11 1.83 10.05
N THR A 40 -5.17 2.95 10.74
CA THR A 40 -6.43 3.62 11.08
C THR A 40 -6.72 4.72 10.06
N ILE A 41 -7.93 4.68 9.52
CA ILE A 41 -8.44 5.75 8.65
C ILE A 41 -8.78 6.95 9.54
N SER A 42 -8.09 8.07 9.34
CA SER A 42 -8.45 9.34 9.96
C SER A 42 -9.76 9.86 9.36
N PRO A 43 -10.55 10.67 10.09
CA PRO A 43 -11.78 11.25 9.56
C PRO A 43 -11.54 12.03 8.27
N PHE A 44 -12.34 11.73 7.26
CA PHE A 44 -12.43 12.48 6.01
C PHE A 44 -13.80 12.32 5.36
N ALA A 45 -14.09 13.13 4.35
CA ALA A 45 -15.38 13.09 3.67
C ALA A 45 -15.21 12.72 2.18
N ILE A 46 -16.19 11.98 1.65
CA ILE A 46 -16.29 11.68 0.22
C ILE A 46 -17.19 12.72 -0.43
N PRO A 47 -16.73 13.40 -1.49
CA PRO A 47 -17.58 14.35 -2.22
C PRO A 47 -18.67 13.63 -3.03
N SER A 48 -19.79 14.29 -3.28
CA SER A 48 -20.92 13.74 -4.05
C SER A 48 -20.58 13.32 -5.49
N ASN A 49 -19.54 13.91 -6.05
CA ASN A 49 -19.07 13.62 -7.42
C ASN A 49 -17.95 12.57 -7.48
N ALA A 50 -17.66 11.88 -6.38
CA ALA A 50 -16.71 10.78 -6.39
C ALA A 50 -17.20 9.63 -7.28
N GLN A 51 -16.27 8.87 -7.83
CA GLN A 51 -16.58 7.84 -8.83
C GLN A 51 -16.44 6.43 -8.26
N VAL A 52 -17.30 5.52 -8.70
CA VAL A 52 -17.14 4.08 -8.44
C VAL A 52 -15.79 3.62 -9.00
N GLY A 53 -15.06 2.83 -8.23
CA GLY A 53 -13.70 2.39 -8.55
C GLY A 53 -12.61 3.35 -8.10
N GLN A 54 -12.95 4.57 -7.67
CA GLN A 54 -11.96 5.54 -7.16
C GLN A 54 -11.43 5.09 -5.81
N LYS A 55 -10.10 5.08 -5.65
CA LYS A 55 -9.47 4.98 -4.33
C LYS A 55 -9.70 6.27 -3.58
N ILE A 56 -10.32 6.18 -2.41
CA ILE A 56 -10.67 7.30 -1.54
C ILE A 56 -9.74 7.44 -0.35
N TRP A 57 -9.01 6.39 -0.05
CA TRP A 57 -8.01 6.39 0.99
C TRP A 57 -6.89 5.42 0.65
N GLU A 58 -5.66 5.80 0.95
CA GLU A 58 -4.48 4.96 0.90
C GLU A 58 -3.62 5.24 2.13
N SER A 59 -3.05 4.19 2.71
CA SER A 59 -2.02 4.35 3.73
C SER A 59 -0.74 4.94 3.13
N ASP A 60 0.18 5.37 4.00
CA ASP A 60 1.55 5.62 3.58
C ASP A 60 2.19 4.35 3.01
N ASP A 61 3.29 4.53 2.26
CA ASP A 61 4.10 3.41 1.81
C ASP A 61 4.70 2.67 3.00
N ILE A 62 4.33 1.40 3.11
CA ILE A 62 4.80 0.51 4.15
C ILE A 62 5.96 -0.31 3.57
N LYS A 63 7.17 -0.05 4.05
CA LYS A 63 8.37 -0.86 3.75
C LYS A 63 8.79 -1.55 5.04
N ILE A 64 8.55 -2.84 5.12
CA ILE A 64 8.76 -3.60 6.35
C ILE A 64 9.66 -4.82 6.14
N PRO A 65 10.54 -5.11 7.07
CA PRO A 65 11.15 -6.42 7.14
C PRO A 65 10.10 -7.43 7.63
N VAL A 66 9.81 -8.43 6.81
CA VAL A 66 9.02 -9.60 7.16
C VAL A 66 9.99 -10.75 7.38
N THR A 67 9.95 -11.36 8.54
CA THR A 67 10.71 -12.57 8.83
C THR A 67 9.75 -13.74 8.97
N CYS A 68 9.92 -14.73 8.12
CA CYS A 68 9.18 -15.98 8.22
C CYS A 68 10.12 -17.08 8.69
N ASP A 69 9.64 -17.93 9.58
CA ASP A 69 10.35 -19.11 10.06
C ASP A 69 9.44 -20.34 10.13
N ASN A 70 10.08 -21.47 10.16
CA ASN A 70 9.40 -22.74 10.34
C ASN A 70 9.55 -23.20 11.78
N ASN A 71 8.42 -23.39 12.45
CA ASN A 71 8.39 -23.87 13.84
C ASN A 71 8.15 -25.38 13.95
N VAL A 72 8.15 -26.10 12.84
CA VAL A 72 7.90 -27.55 12.82
C VAL A 72 9.22 -28.31 12.82
N THR A 73 9.44 -29.11 13.84
CA THR A 73 10.70 -29.82 14.08
C THR A 73 10.88 -31.12 13.28
N SER A 74 9.87 -31.57 12.52
CA SER A 74 9.98 -32.80 11.72
C SER A 74 8.99 -32.83 10.56
N GLY A 75 9.42 -33.40 9.43
CA GLY A 75 8.54 -33.64 8.28
C GLY A 75 8.21 -32.45 7.42
N PHE A 76 8.78 -31.28 7.69
CA PHE A 76 8.59 -30.06 6.92
C PHE A 76 9.08 -30.22 5.48
N LYS A 77 8.38 -29.64 4.53
CA LYS A 77 8.79 -29.54 3.14
C LYS A 77 9.15 -28.09 2.84
N PRO A 78 10.01 -27.84 1.86
CA PRO A 78 10.22 -26.48 1.37
C PRO A 78 8.89 -25.82 1.05
N GLU A 79 8.71 -24.56 1.49
CA GLU A 79 7.45 -23.85 1.34
C GLU A 79 7.66 -22.40 0.91
N ASP A 80 6.92 -22.00 -0.14
CA ASP A 80 6.90 -20.62 -0.60
C ASP A 80 6.09 -19.76 0.37
N VAL A 81 6.56 -18.53 0.60
CA VAL A 81 5.87 -17.52 1.39
C VAL A 81 4.91 -16.73 0.49
N PHE A 82 3.67 -16.60 0.90
CA PHE A 82 2.62 -15.88 0.21
C PHE A 82 2.09 -14.71 1.03
N ALA A 83 1.75 -13.63 0.36
CA ALA A 83 0.90 -12.57 0.90
C ALA A 83 -0.55 -12.90 0.52
N TRP A 84 -1.34 -13.36 1.47
CA TRP A 84 -2.74 -13.72 1.27
C TRP A 84 -3.63 -12.49 1.44
N VAL A 85 -4.18 -12.01 0.34
CA VAL A 85 -5.16 -10.91 0.33
C VAL A 85 -6.54 -11.46 0.65
N ASN A 86 -7.33 -10.72 1.45
CA ASN A 86 -8.63 -11.17 1.95
C ASN A 86 -8.59 -12.53 2.67
N PRO A 87 -7.71 -12.70 3.68
CA PRO A 87 -7.52 -14.00 4.31
C PRO A 87 -8.77 -14.52 5.05
N TYR A 88 -9.69 -13.62 5.43
CA TYR A 88 -10.92 -13.92 6.17
C TYR A 88 -12.13 -13.29 5.48
N PRO A 89 -12.68 -13.88 4.41
CA PRO A 89 -13.64 -13.24 3.50
C PRO A 89 -15.06 -13.06 4.07
N ALA A 90 -15.25 -13.24 5.37
CA ALA A 90 -16.60 -13.27 5.98
C ALA A 90 -17.29 -11.90 6.12
N ALA A 91 -16.52 -10.80 6.14
CA ALA A 91 -17.06 -9.46 6.33
C ALA A 91 -16.90 -8.61 5.06
N THR A 92 -17.99 -8.02 4.57
CA THR A 92 -17.97 -7.12 3.40
C THR A 92 -18.73 -5.84 3.72
N ASP A 93 -18.28 -4.73 3.14
CA ASP A 93 -19.05 -3.49 3.14
C ASP A 93 -19.82 -3.36 1.82
N PRO A 94 -21.08 -2.86 1.81
CA PRO A 94 -21.84 -2.71 0.59
C PRO A 94 -21.32 -1.62 -0.35
N TYR A 95 -20.63 -0.59 0.19
CA TYR A 95 -20.20 0.59 -0.54
C TYR A 95 -18.69 0.73 -0.68
N TYR A 96 -17.93 0.11 0.22
CA TYR A 96 -16.47 0.17 0.23
C TYR A 96 -15.85 -1.18 -0.09
N GLU A 97 -14.78 -1.14 -0.83
CA GLU A 97 -13.92 -2.26 -1.13
C GLU A 97 -12.52 -1.94 -0.59
N LEU A 98 -12.00 -2.87 0.20
CA LEU A 98 -10.66 -2.74 0.74
C LEU A 98 -9.68 -3.50 -0.16
N GLY A 99 -8.39 -3.13 -0.06
CA GLY A 99 -7.37 -3.82 -0.82
C GLY A 99 -5.98 -3.47 -0.37
N VAL A 100 -5.02 -4.09 -1.03
CA VAL A 100 -3.60 -3.84 -0.84
C VAL A 100 -2.91 -3.66 -2.19
N THR A 101 -2.10 -2.62 -2.29
CA THR A 101 -1.09 -2.52 -3.35
C THR A 101 0.15 -3.25 -2.82
N TYR A 102 0.50 -4.39 -3.40
CA TYR A 102 1.68 -5.16 -3.03
C TYR A 102 2.69 -5.13 -4.18
N GLU A 103 3.93 -4.71 -3.90
CA GLU A 103 4.99 -4.53 -4.92
C GLU A 103 4.50 -3.76 -6.17
N GLY A 104 3.65 -2.74 -5.96
CA GLY A 104 3.14 -1.86 -7.02
C GLY A 104 1.91 -2.39 -7.78
N ILE A 105 1.37 -3.56 -7.43
CA ILE A 105 0.18 -4.15 -8.05
C ILE A 105 -0.98 -4.11 -7.05
N ASP A 106 -2.14 -3.63 -7.51
CA ASP A 106 -3.36 -3.60 -6.71
C ASP A 106 -4.04 -4.95 -6.66
N TYR A 107 -4.44 -5.35 -5.46
CA TYR A 107 -5.24 -6.55 -5.18
C TYR A 107 -6.42 -6.17 -4.31
N ASP A 108 -7.62 -6.36 -4.83
CA ASP A 108 -8.86 -6.10 -4.09
C ASP A 108 -9.14 -7.24 -3.09
N ALA A 109 -9.54 -6.88 -1.86
CA ALA A 109 -9.85 -7.83 -0.80
C ALA A 109 -11.30 -8.32 -0.96
N THR A 110 -11.57 -9.05 -2.04
CA THR A 110 -12.89 -9.58 -2.40
C THR A 110 -12.85 -11.08 -2.71
N GLY A 111 -13.98 -11.72 -2.55
CA GLY A 111 -14.13 -13.15 -2.87
C GLY A 111 -13.35 -14.06 -1.94
N GLN A 112 -12.79 -15.12 -2.49
CA GLN A 112 -11.94 -16.06 -1.74
C GLN A 112 -10.55 -15.48 -1.48
N PRO A 113 -9.82 -15.99 -0.46
CA PRO A 113 -8.44 -15.59 -0.24
C PRO A 113 -7.60 -15.71 -1.51
N ASN A 114 -6.88 -14.63 -1.85
CA ASN A 114 -6.02 -14.57 -3.01
C ASN A 114 -4.55 -14.57 -2.58
N GLY A 115 -3.82 -15.64 -2.88
CA GLY A 115 -2.41 -15.79 -2.54
C GLY A 115 -1.50 -15.15 -3.58
N VAL A 116 -0.75 -14.15 -3.17
CA VAL A 116 0.29 -13.49 -3.99
C VAL A 116 1.65 -14.04 -3.60
N ASP A 117 2.36 -14.63 -4.54
CA ASP A 117 3.69 -15.19 -4.33
C ASP A 117 4.70 -14.06 -4.03
N THR A 118 5.32 -14.10 -2.86
CA THR A 118 6.35 -13.13 -2.46
C THR A 118 7.72 -13.41 -3.09
N ARG A 119 7.86 -14.54 -3.80
CA ARG A 119 9.12 -15.08 -4.32
C ARG A 119 10.15 -15.39 -3.24
N GLN A 120 9.68 -15.57 -2.01
CA GLN A 120 10.48 -16.02 -0.89
C GLN A 120 10.10 -17.45 -0.53
N CYS A 121 11.07 -18.19 -0.04
CA CYS A 121 10.85 -19.60 0.29
C CYS A 121 11.65 -20.01 1.52
N LEU A 122 11.10 -20.91 2.32
CA LEU A 122 11.74 -21.52 3.46
C LEU A 122 12.11 -22.97 3.13
N ASP A 123 13.31 -23.34 3.45
CA ASP A 123 13.81 -24.70 3.30
C ASP A 123 13.41 -25.60 4.46
N ASN A 124 13.63 -26.88 4.31
CA ASN A 124 13.38 -27.85 5.37
C ASN A 124 14.49 -27.79 6.44
N ASP A 125 14.12 -27.55 7.69
CA ASP A 125 15.05 -27.47 8.82
C ASP A 125 15.87 -28.76 9.01
N ASN A 126 15.30 -29.92 8.73
CA ASN A 126 16.00 -31.20 8.83
C ASN A 126 17.14 -31.34 7.81
N ILE A 127 17.13 -30.59 6.72
CA ILE A 127 18.17 -30.67 5.71
C ILE A 127 19.44 -29.94 6.12
N THR A 128 19.34 -29.00 7.08
CA THR A 128 20.46 -28.19 7.59
C THR A 128 21.51 -29.04 8.36
N ILE A 129 21.16 -30.23 8.78
CA ILE A 129 22.10 -31.16 9.43
C ILE A 129 23.07 -31.81 8.44
N TYR A 130 22.80 -31.71 7.14
CA TYR A 130 23.60 -32.28 6.07
C TYR A 130 24.41 -31.19 5.36
N THR A 131 25.62 -31.57 4.95
CA THR A 131 26.41 -30.69 4.09
C THR A 131 25.83 -30.63 2.68
N PRO A 132 26.11 -29.56 1.89
CA PRO A 132 25.71 -29.49 0.47
C PRO A 132 26.09 -30.72 -0.34
N ASP A 133 27.29 -31.26 -0.12
CA ASP A 133 27.75 -32.49 -0.81
C ASP A 133 26.94 -33.72 -0.42
N GLN A 134 26.55 -33.85 0.84
CA GLN A 134 25.67 -34.92 1.31
C GLN A 134 24.28 -34.82 0.68
N ILE A 135 23.72 -33.58 0.60
CA ILE A 135 22.43 -33.35 -0.06
C ILE A 135 22.48 -33.76 -1.53
N ARG A 136 23.54 -33.41 -2.26
CA ARG A 136 23.75 -33.82 -3.66
C ARG A 136 23.87 -35.32 -3.78
N GLN A 137 24.67 -35.97 -2.92
CA GLN A 137 24.85 -37.42 -2.93
C GLN A 137 23.55 -38.20 -2.67
N MET A 138 22.66 -37.64 -1.86
CA MET A 138 21.35 -38.22 -1.55
C MET A 138 20.27 -37.91 -2.59
N GLY A 139 20.55 -36.99 -3.55
CA GLY A 139 19.56 -36.53 -4.51
C GLY A 139 18.40 -35.77 -3.88
N TRP A 140 18.67 -34.99 -2.81
CA TRP A 140 17.64 -34.27 -2.05
C TRP A 140 17.50 -32.81 -2.41
N GLU A 141 18.05 -32.39 -3.54
CA GLU A 141 18.00 -30.98 -3.99
C GLU A 141 16.57 -30.47 -4.16
N ASN A 142 15.62 -31.36 -4.43
CA ASN A 142 14.20 -31.01 -4.50
C ASN A 142 13.55 -30.74 -3.13
N ARG A 143 14.28 -30.91 -2.04
CA ARG A 143 13.84 -30.59 -0.67
C ARG A 143 14.28 -29.21 -0.21
N ILE A 144 14.92 -28.45 -1.07
CA ILE A 144 15.31 -27.05 -0.88
C ILE A 144 14.67 -26.18 -1.95
N CYS A 145 14.40 -24.91 -1.61
CA CYS A 145 13.62 -24.01 -2.44
C CYS A 145 14.21 -23.70 -3.80
N SER A 146 15.51 -23.41 -3.83
CA SER A 146 16.22 -23.04 -5.06
C SER A 146 16.69 -24.24 -5.86
N GLY A 147 16.61 -25.45 -5.33
CA GLY A 147 17.32 -26.62 -5.85
C GLY A 147 18.85 -26.52 -5.74
N ASN A 148 19.35 -25.50 -5.03
CA ASN A 148 20.78 -25.27 -4.80
C ASN A 148 21.15 -25.65 -3.35
N PRO A 149 21.89 -26.75 -3.13
CA PRO A 149 22.28 -27.20 -1.79
C PRO A 149 23.17 -26.23 -1.01
N ASP A 150 23.73 -25.22 -1.65
CA ASP A 150 24.54 -24.19 -1.00
C ASP A 150 23.69 -23.01 -0.44
N ASP A 151 22.38 -22.98 -0.73
CA ASP A 151 21.46 -21.91 -0.32
C ASP A 151 20.29 -22.49 0.51
N ILE A 152 20.56 -22.82 1.77
CA ILE A 152 19.57 -23.40 2.70
C ILE A 152 19.17 -22.37 3.73
N HIS A 153 17.88 -22.01 3.74
CA HIS A 153 17.31 -21.02 4.66
C HIS A 153 16.05 -21.55 5.36
N ILE A 154 16.15 -21.87 6.64
CA ILE A 154 15.00 -22.23 7.51
C ILE A 154 14.30 -21.00 8.10
N THR A 155 14.93 -19.84 7.99
CA THR A 155 14.38 -18.54 8.36
C THR A 155 14.69 -17.58 7.20
N ARG A 156 13.66 -16.86 6.73
CA ARG A 156 13.81 -15.89 5.63
C ARG A 156 13.36 -14.53 6.08
N THR A 157 14.23 -13.53 5.93
CA THR A 157 13.86 -12.12 6.11
C THR A 157 13.91 -11.41 4.77
N PHE A 158 12.85 -10.70 4.43
CA PHE A 158 12.73 -9.91 3.20
C PHE A 158 12.02 -8.60 3.47
N VAL A 159 12.17 -7.64 2.57
CA VAL A 159 11.44 -6.38 2.65
C VAL A 159 10.19 -6.47 1.80
N ALA A 160 9.03 -6.39 2.43
CA ALA A 160 7.75 -6.25 1.73
C ALA A 160 7.40 -4.77 1.56
N ARG A 161 6.88 -4.41 0.38
CA ARG A 161 6.39 -3.06 0.08
C ARG A 161 4.91 -3.13 -0.18
N LEU A 162 4.14 -2.47 0.65
CA LEU A 162 2.70 -2.50 0.53
C LEU A 162 2.07 -1.15 0.89
N ARG A 163 0.86 -0.92 0.38
CA ARG A 163 -0.03 0.18 0.70
C ARG A 163 -1.43 -0.36 0.83
N LEU A 164 -2.09 -0.08 1.93
CA LEU A 164 -3.50 -0.46 2.10
C LEU A 164 -4.37 0.62 1.48
N PHE A 165 -5.51 0.23 0.90
CA PHE A 165 -6.44 1.19 0.30
C PHE A 165 -7.91 0.87 0.55
N VAL A 166 -8.73 1.90 0.43
CA VAL A 166 -10.20 1.80 0.36
C VAL A 166 -10.65 2.41 -0.96
N ARG A 167 -11.50 1.69 -1.67
CA ARG A 167 -12.09 2.08 -2.96
C ARG A 167 -13.60 2.14 -2.87
N ILE A 168 -14.23 3.03 -3.64
CA ILE A 168 -15.69 3.07 -3.76
C ILE A 168 -16.15 1.88 -4.63
N LYS A 169 -16.91 0.99 -4.03
CA LYS A 169 -17.57 -0.13 -4.71
C LYS A 169 -18.94 0.30 -5.30
N ALA A 170 -19.67 1.08 -4.53
CA ALA A 170 -20.88 1.77 -4.93
C ALA A 170 -20.94 3.09 -4.15
N MET A 171 -21.60 4.11 -4.70
CA MET A 171 -21.74 5.38 -3.97
C MET A 171 -22.57 5.18 -2.70
N PRO A 172 -22.00 5.44 -1.53
CA PRO A 172 -22.77 5.37 -0.28
C PRO A 172 -23.79 6.51 -0.23
N PRO A 173 -24.96 6.29 0.36
CA PRO A 173 -25.92 7.38 0.57
C PRO A 173 -25.41 8.35 1.64
N HIS A 174 -25.90 9.59 1.59
CA HIS A 174 -25.62 10.57 2.64
C HIS A 174 -25.92 10.01 4.04
N GLY A 175 -25.03 10.28 4.98
CA GLY A 175 -25.16 9.78 6.35
C GLY A 175 -24.84 8.29 6.53
N TYR A 176 -24.36 7.61 5.49
CA TYR A 176 -23.91 6.23 5.62
C TYR A 176 -22.71 6.14 6.57
N VAL A 177 -22.76 5.18 7.47
CA VAL A 177 -21.67 4.82 8.38
C VAL A 177 -21.40 3.32 8.21
N SER A 178 -20.19 2.96 7.87
CA SER A 178 -19.80 1.55 7.74
C SER A 178 -19.92 0.81 9.08
N SER A 179 -20.47 -0.39 9.04
CA SER A 179 -20.49 -1.31 10.18
C SER A 179 -19.21 -2.12 10.31
N LEU A 180 -18.32 -2.05 9.32
CA LEU A 180 -17.05 -2.76 9.32
C LEU A 180 -16.02 -1.95 10.12
N SER A 181 -15.77 -2.38 11.36
CA SER A 181 -14.91 -1.65 12.30
C SER A 181 -13.43 -2.01 12.17
N ASP A 182 -13.14 -3.25 11.80
CA ASP A 182 -11.78 -3.78 11.65
C ASP A 182 -11.78 -4.86 10.58
N TYR A 183 -10.74 -4.90 9.75
CA TYR A 183 -10.63 -5.84 8.64
C TYR A 183 -9.19 -6.23 8.36
N ILE A 184 -8.92 -7.53 8.33
CA ILE A 184 -7.61 -8.07 7.94
C ILE A 184 -7.53 -8.08 6.41
N VAL A 185 -6.74 -7.19 5.84
CA VAL A 185 -6.60 -7.03 4.39
C VAL A 185 -5.61 -8.03 3.81
N VAL A 186 -4.50 -8.25 4.51
CA VAL A 186 -3.44 -9.16 4.06
C VAL A 186 -2.80 -9.89 5.24
N GLN A 187 -2.44 -11.16 5.01
CA GLN A 187 -1.71 -12.02 5.94
C GLN A 187 -0.54 -12.67 5.21
N PHE A 188 0.64 -12.66 5.82
CA PHE A 188 1.79 -13.43 5.32
C PHE A 188 1.74 -14.85 5.88
N ASP A 189 1.79 -15.84 4.98
CA ASP A 189 1.63 -17.26 5.33
C ASP A 189 2.29 -18.15 4.27
N GLY A 190 2.24 -19.46 4.45
CA GLY A 190 2.70 -20.42 3.47
C GLY A 190 1.78 -20.55 2.25
N LYS A 191 2.29 -21.15 1.18
CA LYS A 191 1.55 -21.47 -0.05
C LYS A 191 0.35 -22.38 0.19
N GLY A 192 0.38 -23.20 1.24
CA GLY A 192 -0.69 -24.14 1.57
C GLY A 192 -2.02 -23.50 1.92
N GLY A 193 -2.06 -22.19 2.19
CA GLY A 193 -3.25 -21.44 2.53
C GLY A 193 -3.09 -20.63 3.82
N VAL A 194 -4.17 -19.97 4.19
CA VAL A 194 -4.23 -19.12 5.38
C VAL A 194 -4.37 -19.97 6.64
N ASN A 195 -3.44 -19.84 7.58
CA ASN A 195 -3.56 -20.41 8.90
C ASN A 195 -4.51 -19.56 9.75
N GLN A 196 -5.67 -20.11 10.08
CA GLN A 196 -6.73 -19.45 10.86
C GLN A 196 -6.76 -19.87 12.33
N MET A 197 -5.74 -20.59 12.82
CA MET A 197 -5.67 -20.99 14.21
C MET A 197 -5.48 -19.77 15.12
N ALA A 198 -6.07 -19.79 16.30
CA ALA A 198 -6.03 -18.66 17.22
C ALA A 198 -4.62 -18.32 17.74
N ASP A 199 -3.72 -19.29 17.74
CA ASP A 199 -2.32 -19.16 18.15
C ASP A 199 -1.34 -18.99 16.97
N ALA A 200 -1.87 -18.86 15.75
CA ALA A 200 -1.07 -18.67 14.54
C ALA A 200 -0.21 -17.41 14.62
N LYS A 201 1.06 -17.54 14.29
CA LYS A 201 2.05 -16.45 14.30
C LYS A 201 2.27 -15.92 12.88
N ASN A 202 1.20 -15.45 12.25
CA ASN A 202 1.20 -14.97 10.87
C ASN A 202 0.96 -13.46 10.85
N LEU A 203 1.91 -12.70 10.34
CA LEU A 203 1.83 -11.23 10.26
C LEU A 203 0.60 -10.80 9.46
N LYS A 204 -0.28 -10.04 10.11
CA LYS A 204 -1.53 -9.53 9.56
C LYS A 204 -1.52 -8.01 9.51
N TYR A 205 -2.07 -7.45 8.45
CA TYR A 205 -2.33 -6.02 8.33
C TYR A 205 -3.82 -5.76 8.32
N HIS A 206 -4.24 -4.92 9.25
CA HIS A 206 -5.63 -4.51 9.44
C HIS A 206 -5.85 -3.09 8.92
N ILE A 207 -7.07 -2.84 8.44
CA ILE A 207 -7.64 -1.50 8.30
C ILE A 207 -8.76 -1.36 9.31
N ASN A 208 -8.76 -0.27 10.06
CA ASN A 208 -9.89 0.14 10.87
C ASN A 208 -10.28 1.60 10.59
N GLY A 209 -11.39 2.06 11.17
CA GLY A 209 -11.82 3.45 11.02
C GLY A 209 -12.67 3.73 9.78
N LEU A 210 -13.26 2.71 9.11
CA LEU A 210 -14.19 2.96 8.00
C LEU A 210 -15.40 3.80 8.43
N GLN A 211 -15.81 3.74 9.69
CA GLN A 211 -16.85 4.57 10.27
C GLN A 211 -16.50 6.08 10.33
N ASN A 212 -15.22 6.41 10.14
CA ASN A 212 -14.73 7.80 10.09
C ASN A 212 -14.92 8.45 8.71
N ILE A 213 -15.37 7.66 7.72
CA ILE A 213 -15.64 8.14 6.37
C ILE A 213 -17.06 8.70 6.35
N THR A 214 -17.19 9.99 6.02
CA THR A 214 -18.49 10.65 5.85
C THR A 214 -18.77 10.89 4.37
N VAL A 215 -20.02 11.16 4.00
CA VAL A 215 -20.44 11.41 2.63
C VAL A 215 -21.05 12.81 2.57
N LEU A 216 -20.51 13.67 1.69
CA LEU A 216 -21.01 15.02 1.45
C LEU A 216 -22.04 15.03 0.33
N ASP A 217 -23.01 15.94 0.44
CA ASP A 217 -23.93 16.27 -0.65
C ASP A 217 -23.30 17.20 -1.69
N CYS A 218 -22.07 17.62 -1.45
CA CYS A 218 -21.30 18.56 -2.25
C CYS A 218 -20.02 17.94 -2.79
N GLY A 219 -19.46 18.57 -3.81
CA GLY A 219 -18.18 18.19 -4.37
C GLY A 219 -17.47 19.34 -5.05
N ALA A 220 -16.29 19.08 -5.59
CA ALA A 220 -15.54 20.03 -6.39
C ALA A 220 -14.91 19.36 -7.59
N THR A 221 -14.71 20.15 -8.65
CA THR A 221 -13.91 19.78 -9.81
C THR A 221 -12.61 20.56 -9.79
N PHE A 222 -11.56 19.97 -10.33
CA PHE A 222 -10.22 20.53 -10.37
C PHE A 222 -9.74 20.70 -11.80
N THR A 223 -9.11 21.82 -12.05
CA THR A 223 -8.38 22.06 -13.29
C THR A 223 -6.99 22.51 -12.94
N ILE A 224 -5.99 21.79 -13.44
CA ILE A 224 -4.57 22.11 -13.26
C ILE A 224 -4.07 22.77 -14.55
N TYR A 225 -3.37 23.87 -14.44
CA TYR A 225 -2.74 24.58 -15.56
C TYR A 225 -1.23 24.56 -15.40
N PRO A 226 -0.47 24.15 -16.43
CA PRO A 226 -0.92 23.82 -17.80
C PRO A 226 -1.79 22.55 -17.85
N GLU A 227 -2.71 22.47 -18.82
CA GLU A 227 -3.71 21.39 -18.94
C GLU A 227 -3.12 19.98 -19.11
N ASN A 228 -1.92 19.88 -19.69
CA ASN A 228 -1.19 18.61 -19.78
C ASN A 228 -0.60 18.16 -18.43
N GLN A 229 -0.72 19.00 -17.39
CA GLN A 229 -0.18 18.76 -16.03
C GLN A 229 1.34 18.51 -16.03
N GLU A 230 2.05 19.00 -17.03
CA GLU A 230 3.49 18.87 -17.19
C GLU A 230 4.17 20.24 -17.02
N ILE A 231 5.18 20.27 -16.15
CA ILE A 231 5.97 21.48 -15.90
C ILE A 231 7.34 21.28 -16.54
N ASP A 232 7.49 21.80 -17.76
CA ASP A 232 8.73 21.71 -18.52
C ASP A 232 9.71 22.82 -18.09
N PHE A 233 10.84 22.46 -17.55
CA PHE A 233 11.96 23.35 -17.23
C PHE A 233 12.87 23.61 -18.44
N GLY A 234 12.71 22.86 -19.51
CA GLY A 234 13.53 22.94 -20.72
C GLY A 234 14.95 22.41 -20.52
N THR A 235 15.78 22.65 -21.51
CA THR A 235 17.20 22.29 -21.48
C THR A 235 18.02 23.43 -20.90
N PHE A 236 18.97 23.11 -20.03
CA PHE A 236 19.92 24.07 -19.45
C PHE A 236 21.27 23.42 -19.21
N SER A 237 22.31 24.24 -19.10
CA SER A 237 23.66 23.76 -18.78
C SER A 237 23.86 23.65 -17.27
N ALA A 238 24.74 22.73 -16.83
CA ALA A 238 25.13 22.64 -15.43
C ALA A 238 25.66 23.99 -14.87
N ARG A 239 26.27 24.81 -15.72
CA ARG A 239 26.79 26.14 -15.34
C ARG A 239 25.68 27.11 -14.95
N ASP A 240 24.50 27.03 -15.60
CA ASP A 240 23.36 27.89 -15.29
C ASP A 240 22.84 27.67 -13.87
N ILE A 241 22.87 26.41 -13.40
CA ILE A 241 22.43 26.05 -12.04
C ILE A 241 23.55 26.27 -11.01
N VAL A 242 24.82 26.00 -11.36
CA VAL A 242 25.98 26.20 -10.45
C VAL A 242 26.13 27.65 -10.03
N ASN A 243 25.83 28.60 -10.91
CA ASN A 243 25.86 30.04 -10.62
C ASN A 243 24.67 30.52 -9.76
N GLN A 244 24.02 29.63 -9.02
CA GLN A 244 22.86 29.89 -8.16
C GLN A 244 21.62 30.39 -8.94
N GLN A 245 21.55 30.16 -10.23
CA GLN A 245 20.34 30.42 -10.99
C GLN A 245 19.34 29.32 -10.77
N THR A 246 18.26 29.64 -10.10
CA THR A 246 17.09 28.74 -10.00
C THR A 246 16.27 28.84 -11.29
N ARG A 247 15.67 27.74 -11.68
CA ARG A 247 14.65 27.73 -12.75
C ARG A 247 13.28 27.69 -12.13
N MET A 248 12.45 28.66 -12.46
CA MET A 248 11.10 28.78 -11.93
C MET A 248 10.07 28.62 -13.03
N ARG A 249 8.98 27.92 -12.72
CA ARG A 249 7.80 27.76 -13.58
C ARG A 249 6.55 27.90 -12.72
N THR A 250 5.63 28.73 -13.16
CA THR A 250 4.35 28.90 -12.47
C THR A 250 3.34 27.88 -12.99
N PHE A 251 2.49 27.41 -12.10
CA PHE A 251 1.31 26.62 -12.41
C PHE A 251 0.16 27.02 -11.49
N SER A 252 -1.06 26.71 -11.86
CA SER A 252 -2.21 27.00 -11.00
C SER A 252 -3.14 25.80 -10.90
N ILE A 253 -3.86 25.76 -9.79
CA ILE A 253 -4.90 24.78 -9.54
C ILE A 253 -6.18 25.56 -9.26
N ARG A 254 -7.16 25.42 -10.17
CA ARG A 254 -8.49 25.99 -10.01
C ARG A 254 -9.43 24.91 -9.52
N THR A 255 -10.17 25.23 -8.49
CA THR A 255 -11.20 24.38 -7.92
C THR A 255 -12.54 25.08 -8.04
N THR A 256 -13.53 24.36 -8.56
CA THR A 256 -14.90 24.86 -8.74
C THR A 256 -15.86 23.97 -7.94
N LYS A 257 -16.64 24.55 -7.03
CA LYS A 257 -17.69 23.86 -6.29
C LYS A 257 -18.75 23.34 -7.27
N VAL A 258 -19.05 22.04 -7.20
CA VAL A 258 -20.18 21.45 -7.92
C VAL A 258 -21.43 21.72 -7.13
N GLN A 259 -22.36 22.46 -7.73
CA GLN A 259 -23.69 22.68 -7.14
C GLN A 259 -24.63 21.59 -7.66
N ASP A 260 -25.17 20.80 -6.74
CA ASP A 260 -26.44 20.13 -6.95
C ASP A 260 -27.47 20.68 -5.95
N ALA A 261 -28.73 20.24 -6.11
CA ALA A 261 -29.83 20.79 -5.32
C ALA A 261 -29.75 20.49 -3.81
N GLN A 262 -28.81 19.67 -3.38
CA GLN A 262 -28.66 19.21 -1.99
C GLN A 262 -27.43 19.77 -1.29
N CYS A 263 -26.58 20.53 -1.97
CA CYS A 263 -25.37 21.14 -1.42
C CYS A 263 -25.68 22.35 -0.52
N SER A 264 -26.25 22.12 0.68
CA SER A 264 -26.69 23.20 1.57
C SER A 264 -25.58 23.72 2.50
N ASP A 265 -24.71 22.85 2.99
CA ASP A 265 -23.87 23.19 4.13
C ASP A 265 -22.43 23.60 3.76
N GLY A 266 -22.04 23.35 2.50
CA GLY A 266 -20.67 23.60 2.09
C GLY A 266 -19.67 22.58 2.67
N PHE A 267 -18.39 22.83 2.43
CA PHE A 267 -17.30 21.95 2.90
C PHE A 267 -15.98 22.71 2.90
N LYS A 268 -15.01 22.15 3.62
CA LYS A 268 -13.61 22.59 3.57
C LYS A 268 -12.74 21.56 2.91
N MET A 269 -11.58 21.99 2.46
CA MET A 269 -10.63 21.13 1.78
C MET A 269 -9.22 21.42 2.26
N ASP A 270 -8.52 20.34 2.58
CA ASP A 270 -7.07 20.36 2.72
C ASP A 270 -6.41 19.78 1.48
N SER A 271 -5.21 20.24 1.15
CA SER A 271 -4.42 19.71 0.06
C SER A 271 -3.03 19.29 0.51
N SER A 272 -2.44 18.33 -0.21
CA SER A 272 -1.06 17.91 -0.05
C SER A 272 -0.41 17.71 -1.41
N PHE A 273 0.80 18.23 -1.58
CA PHE A 273 1.69 17.77 -2.63
C PHE A 273 2.41 16.53 -2.15
N TYR A 274 2.08 15.40 -2.73
CA TYR A 274 2.55 14.08 -2.30
C TYR A 274 3.53 13.49 -3.31
N THR A 275 4.60 12.90 -2.80
CA THR A 275 5.56 12.13 -3.59
C THR A 275 6.11 10.96 -2.78
N THR A 276 6.53 9.92 -3.47
CA THR A 276 7.28 8.78 -2.90
C THR A 276 8.79 8.91 -3.09
N GLU A 277 9.23 9.97 -3.78
CA GLU A 277 10.64 10.25 -3.97
C GLU A 277 11.32 10.68 -2.67
N THR A 278 12.63 10.66 -2.66
CA THR A 278 13.42 11.11 -1.51
C THR A 278 13.22 12.60 -1.28
N LEU A 279 12.92 12.99 -0.05
CA LEU A 279 12.77 14.37 0.36
C LEU A 279 14.06 14.89 1.03
N SER A 280 14.20 16.24 1.04
CA SER A 280 15.16 16.94 1.90
C SER A 280 14.83 16.71 3.39
N ALA A 281 15.79 16.97 4.27
CA ALA A 281 15.63 16.75 5.71
C ALA A 281 14.48 17.55 6.36
N ASP A 282 14.04 18.64 5.72
CA ASP A 282 12.92 19.50 6.14
C ASP A 282 11.62 19.24 5.36
N ASP A 283 11.60 18.20 4.54
CA ASP A 283 10.48 17.81 3.67
C ASP A 283 9.99 18.91 2.72
N THR A 284 10.80 19.92 2.43
CA THR A 284 10.42 21.05 1.56
C THR A 284 10.92 20.92 0.12
N ALA A 285 11.71 19.89 -0.17
CA ALA A 285 12.21 19.64 -1.52
C ALA A 285 12.23 18.15 -1.86
N VAL A 286 11.92 17.85 -3.11
CA VAL A 286 12.11 16.51 -3.71
C VAL A 286 13.52 16.45 -4.30
N LEU A 287 14.28 15.41 -3.94
CA LEU A 287 15.62 15.15 -4.47
C LEU A 287 15.49 14.30 -5.74
N ILE A 288 15.62 14.95 -6.91
CA ILE A 288 15.30 14.31 -8.21
C ILE A 288 16.45 13.46 -8.77
N GLY A 289 17.59 13.42 -8.11
CA GLY A 289 18.80 12.88 -8.71
C GLY A 289 19.55 13.93 -9.55
N ASN A 290 20.63 13.54 -10.23
CA ASN A 290 21.48 14.44 -11.00
C ASN A 290 22.01 15.68 -10.24
N GLY A 291 21.94 15.66 -8.89
CA GLY A 291 22.30 16.78 -8.03
C GLY A 291 21.31 17.96 -8.07
N LEU A 292 20.07 17.69 -8.47
CA LEU A 292 18.97 18.65 -8.54
C LEU A 292 17.93 18.40 -7.45
N LYS A 293 17.25 19.46 -7.03
CA LYS A 293 16.08 19.41 -6.13
C LYS A 293 14.95 20.28 -6.66
N LEU A 294 13.73 19.83 -6.45
CA LEU A 294 12.48 20.53 -6.80
C LEU A 294 11.78 21.00 -5.52
N ARG A 295 11.40 22.28 -5.46
CA ARG A 295 10.48 22.83 -4.46
C ARG A 295 9.19 23.31 -5.13
N ILE A 296 8.09 23.26 -4.40
CA ILE A 296 6.85 23.94 -4.76
C ILE A 296 6.68 25.08 -3.78
N LEU A 297 6.51 26.29 -4.30
CA LEU A 297 6.34 27.50 -3.52
C LEU A 297 4.88 27.97 -3.61
N ASN A 298 4.32 28.38 -2.48
CA ASN A 298 3.11 29.20 -2.41
C ASN A 298 3.54 30.64 -2.07
N GLY A 299 3.50 31.51 -3.07
CA GLY A 299 4.18 32.79 -2.99
C GLY A 299 5.70 32.60 -2.89
N THR A 300 6.30 32.98 -1.76
CA THR A 300 7.74 32.78 -1.48
C THR A 300 8.02 31.63 -0.51
N ALA A 301 6.97 31.10 0.11
CA ALA A 301 7.12 30.03 1.12
C ALA A 301 7.16 28.65 0.48
N PRO A 302 8.13 27.80 0.83
CA PRO A 302 8.16 26.43 0.32
C PRO A 302 7.02 25.61 0.95
N TYR A 303 6.41 24.77 0.11
CA TYR A 303 5.40 23.80 0.55
C TYR A 303 6.10 22.59 1.20
N THR A 304 5.55 22.09 2.30
CA THR A 304 6.04 20.86 2.93
C THR A 304 5.35 19.68 2.26
N PHE A 305 6.10 18.80 1.63
CA PHE A 305 5.57 17.63 0.95
C PHE A 305 4.94 16.64 1.94
N ASN A 306 4.00 15.84 1.44
CA ASN A 306 3.35 14.76 2.18
C ASN A 306 2.57 15.21 3.43
N GLN A 307 2.30 16.51 3.56
CA GLN A 307 1.52 17.08 4.65
C GLN A 307 0.29 17.81 4.10
N TYR A 308 -0.85 17.58 4.73
CA TYR A 308 -2.08 18.30 4.41
C TYR A 308 -2.09 19.69 5.05
N LYS A 309 -2.54 20.68 4.29
CA LYS A 309 -2.73 22.07 4.71
C LYS A 309 -4.06 22.58 4.16
N GLU A 310 -4.71 23.48 4.89
CA GLU A 310 -5.92 24.14 4.41
C GLU A 310 -5.71 24.70 3.00
N TYR A 311 -6.60 24.33 2.10
CA TYR A 311 -6.55 24.72 0.69
C TYR A 311 -7.69 25.65 0.32
N ALA A 312 -8.93 25.28 0.66
CA ALA A 312 -10.12 26.04 0.31
C ALA A 312 -11.25 25.85 1.32
N ASP A 313 -12.03 26.92 1.50
CA ASP A 313 -13.25 26.92 2.30
C ASP A 313 -14.42 27.29 1.38
N PHE A 314 -15.36 26.37 1.23
CA PHE A 314 -16.59 26.48 0.46
C PHE A 314 -17.86 26.44 1.35
N THR A 315 -17.74 26.78 2.62
CA THR A 315 -18.87 26.84 3.55
C THR A 315 -19.80 28.03 3.29
N GLY A 316 -19.35 29.05 2.54
CA GLY A 316 -20.14 30.20 2.11
C GLY A 316 -20.49 30.15 0.63
N ASP A 317 -20.77 31.33 0.07
CA ASP A 317 -21.19 31.53 -1.33
C ASP A 317 -20.03 31.39 -2.35
N LYS A 318 -18.85 31.06 -1.88
CA LYS A 318 -17.68 30.91 -2.72
C LYS A 318 -17.81 29.73 -3.66
N MET A 319 -17.73 30.01 -4.96
CA MET A 319 -17.88 28.99 -6.00
C MET A 319 -16.57 28.53 -6.61
N ASN A 320 -15.54 29.36 -6.55
CA ASN A 320 -14.25 29.08 -7.16
C ASN A 320 -13.10 29.49 -6.26
N VAL A 321 -12.06 28.70 -6.26
CA VAL A 321 -10.77 29.01 -5.66
C VAL A 321 -9.70 28.71 -6.69
N GLU A 322 -8.77 29.63 -6.90
CA GLU A 322 -7.59 29.42 -7.72
C GLU A 322 -6.35 29.72 -6.88
N GLN A 323 -5.48 28.72 -6.79
CA GLN A 323 -4.20 28.83 -6.10
C GLN A 323 -3.08 28.80 -7.14
N ASN A 324 -2.15 29.75 -7.03
CA ASN A 324 -0.98 29.85 -7.89
C ASN A 324 0.25 29.35 -7.15
N TYR A 325 1.00 28.48 -7.79
CA TYR A 325 2.21 27.88 -7.26
C TYR A 325 3.40 28.15 -8.20
N THR A 326 4.58 28.04 -7.65
CA THR A 326 5.82 28.08 -8.44
C THR A 326 6.62 26.81 -8.18
N ALA A 327 6.90 26.05 -9.21
CA ALA A 327 7.87 24.98 -9.20
C ALA A 327 9.28 25.60 -9.37
N GLU A 328 10.14 25.38 -8.40
CA GLU A 328 11.52 25.88 -8.36
C GLU A 328 12.49 24.72 -8.46
N LEU A 329 13.25 24.67 -9.55
CA LEU A 329 14.33 23.72 -9.74
C LEU A 329 15.67 24.38 -9.38
N SER A 330 16.44 23.75 -8.49
CA SER A 330 17.71 24.26 -8.01
C SER A 330 18.70 23.13 -7.74
N ARG A 331 19.94 23.50 -7.45
CA ARG A 331 20.97 22.53 -7.06
C ARG A 331 20.69 21.95 -5.67
N GLU A 332 20.88 20.64 -5.54
CA GLU A 332 20.96 19.98 -4.24
C GLU A 332 22.28 20.38 -3.57
N GLU A 333 22.22 20.88 -2.34
CA GLU A 333 23.39 21.35 -1.62
C GLU A 333 24.39 20.20 -1.36
N GLY A 334 25.67 20.48 -1.60
CA GLY A 334 26.73 19.47 -1.43
C GLY A 334 26.85 18.44 -2.56
N LYS A 335 25.95 18.44 -3.54
CA LYS A 335 26.01 17.50 -4.66
C LYS A 335 26.55 18.14 -5.94
N ALA A 336 27.25 17.33 -6.73
CA ALA A 336 27.66 17.73 -8.07
C ALA A 336 26.50 17.53 -9.04
N ILE A 337 26.29 18.49 -9.97
CA ILE A 337 25.30 18.36 -11.03
C ILE A 337 25.83 17.39 -12.07
N GLN A 338 25.02 16.39 -12.42
CA GLN A 338 25.29 15.42 -13.47
C GLN A 338 24.46 15.71 -14.71
N SER A 339 25.02 15.48 -15.89
CA SER A 339 24.30 15.60 -17.15
C SER A 339 23.35 14.40 -17.31
N GLY A 340 22.17 14.63 -17.86
CA GLY A 340 21.19 13.61 -18.18
C GLY A 340 19.77 14.12 -18.08
N PRO A 341 18.78 13.33 -18.50
CA PRO A 341 17.38 13.64 -18.30
C PRO A 341 17.05 13.59 -16.81
N PHE A 342 16.05 14.35 -16.41
CA PHE A 342 15.48 14.33 -15.08
C PHE A 342 13.95 14.46 -15.18
N GLU A 343 13.27 13.76 -14.35
CA GLU A 343 11.82 13.83 -14.18
C GLU A 343 11.44 13.45 -12.75
N THR A 344 10.30 13.91 -12.31
CA THR A 344 9.69 13.49 -11.04
C THR A 344 8.17 13.67 -11.12
N VAL A 345 7.45 12.87 -10.36
CA VAL A 345 5.99 12.96 -10.26
C VAL A 345 5.61 13.44 -8.87
N VAL A 346 4.78 14.47 -8.84
CA VAL A 346 4.17 14.98 -7.61
C VAL A 346 2.65 14.91 -7.76
N LEU A 347 1.99 14.24 -6.84
CA LEU A 347 0.53 14.12 -6.82
C LEU A 347 -0.08 15.25 -5.99
N PHE A 348 -1.12 15.88 -6.50
CA PHE A 348 -1.94 16.79 -5.72
C PHE A 348 -3.09 16.02 -5.10
N LYS A 349 -3.01 15.79 -3.78
CA LYS A 349 -4.03 15.06 -3.02
C LYS A 349 -4.94 16.05 -2.32
N ILE A 350 -6.21 15.69 -2.24
CA ILE A 350 -7.26 16.50 -1.58
C ILE A 350 -7.93 15.65 -0.51
N ASN A 351 -8.19 16.28 0.61
CA ASN A 351 -9.01 15.76 1.69
C ASN A 351 -10.18 16.71 1.94
N TYR A 352 -11.41 16.18 1.96
CA TYR A 352 -12.63 16.94 2.24
C TYR A 352 -13.04 16.80 3.71
N HIS A 353 -13.55 17.85 4.30
CA HIS A 353 -14.13 17.81 5.66
C HIS A 353 -15.17 18.92 5.90
#